data_813a214daa62f87656e3b1c12acf7531
#
_entry.id   813a214daa62f87656e3b1c12acf7531
#
_cell.length_a   1.000
_cell.length_b   1.000
_cell.length_c   1.000
_cell.angle_alpha   90.00
_cell.angle_beta   90.00
_cell.angle_gamma   90.00
#
_symmetry.space_group_name_H-M   'P 1'
#
loop_
_entity.id
_entity.type
_entity.pdbx_description
1 polymer ?
#
loop_
_entity_poly.entity_id
_entity_poly.type
_entity_poly.pdbx_seq_one_letter_code
_entity_poly.pdbx_strand_id
1 'polypeptide(L)'
;MDWRIAVIPATMIPIIIIIIQFDIKLEDVLAIGALPFAAAALIMMTKLGLQGLKLSYIARTFLGPFDSIKNLVAMRVGSEFIKFTTPMFVGAEFAVIYYLTKKRISPARASWVAILDIVTEVLAGGVLSILAGVFALLSGAYVVATIVLATSIVVTSIWVVLFFISSK
;
A
#
# COMPACT_ATOMS: atom_id res chain seq x y z
N MET A 1 -9.45 -20.59 -18.15
CA MET A 1 -8.51 -19.52 -18.55
C MET A 1 -7.61 -19.25 -17.36
N ASP A 2 -6.31 -19.48 -17.53
CA ASP A 2 -5.38 -19.36 -16.39
C ASP A 2 -5.22 -17.86 -16.08
N TRP A 3 -5.70 -17.43 -14.91
CA TRP A 3 -5.67 -16.02 -14.47
C TRP A 3 -4.26 -15.42 -14.55
N ARG A 4 -3.21 -16.27 -14.49
CA ARG A 4 -1.82 -15.87 -14.60
C ARG A 4 -1.49 -15.24 -15.96
N ILE A 5 -2.18 -15.67 -17.03
CA ILE A 5 -2.01 -15.12 -18.38
C ILE A 5 -2.60 -13.71 -18.48
N ALA A 6 -3.66 -13.41 -17.72
CA ALA A 6 -4.29 -12.08 -17.71
C ALA A 6 -3.46 -11.04 -16.93
N VAL A 7 -2.64 -11.46 -15.95
CA VAL A 7 -1.81 -10.54 -15.17
C VAL A 7 -0.73 -9.86 -16.01
N ILE A 8 -0.12 -10.59 -16.96
CA ILE A 8 0.94 -10.04 -17.82
C ILE A 8 0.44 -8.84 -18.64
N PRO A 9 -0.63 -8.95 -19.46
CA PRO A 9 -1.13 -7.78 -20.18
C PRO A 9 -1.69 -6.70 -19.25
N ALA A 10 -2.31 -7.05 -18.14
CA ALA A 10 -2.83 -6.07 -17.18
C ALA A 10 -1.74 -5.20 -16.54
N THR A 11 -0.53 -5.72 -16.38
CA THR A 11 0.64 -4.96 -15.90
C THR A 11 1.39 -4.26 -17.03
N MET A 12 1.53 -4.89 -18.18
CA MET A 12 2.34 -4.34 -19.28
C MET A 12 1.62 -3.21 -20.04
N ILE A 13 0.29 -3.29 -20.20
CA ILE A 13 -0.47 -2.28 -20.95
C ILE A 13 -0.32 -0.87 -20.32
N PRO A 14 -0.53 -0.65 -19.01
CA PRO A 14 -0.31 0.66 -18.39
C PRO A 14 1.12 1.17 -18.57
N ILE A 15 2.12 0.29 -18.44
CA ILE A 15 3.53 0.67 -18.60
C ILE A 15 3.79 1.13 -20.05
N ILE A 16 3.29 0.38 -21.04
CA ILE A 16 3.43 0.74 -22.45
C ILE A 16 2.73 2.07 -22.74
N ILE A 17 1.53 2.29 -22.21
CA ILE A 17 0.79 3.55 -22.37
C ILE A 17 1.61 4.72 -21.80
N ILE A 18 2.18 4.57 -20.60
CA ILE A 18 3.02 5.59 -19.98
C ILE A 18 4.26 5.89 -20.82
N ILE A 19 4.95 4.85 -21.29
CA ILE A 19 6.15 5.01 -22.15
C ILE A 19 5.79 5.80 -23.41
N ILE A 20 4.68 5.45 -24.08
CA ILE A 20 4.25 6.12 -25.31
C ILE A 20 3.77 7.56 -25.01
N GLN A 21 2.98 7.75 -23.96
CA GLN A 21 2.39 9.05 -23.65
C GLN A 21 3.43 10.11 -23.23
N PHE A 22 4.50 9.68 -22.58
CA PHE A 22 5.57 10.56 -22.08
C PHE A 22 6.83 10.52 -22.98
N ASP A 23 6.79 9.84 -24.13
CA ASP A 23 7.94 9.66 -25.05
C ASP A 23 9.23 9.23 -24.32
N ILE A 24 9.08 8.32 -23.36
CA ILE A 24 10.20 7.86 -22.52
C ILE A 24 11.14 7.01 -23.37
N LYS A 25 12.36 7.50 -23.57
CA LYS A 25 13.41 6.77 -24.29
C LYS A 25 14.24 5.94 -23.31
N LEU A 26 14.77 4.83 -23.82
CA LEU A 26 15.67 3.99 -23.01
C LEU A 26 16.90 4.78 -22.52
N GLU A 27 17.37 5.74 -23.32
CA GLU A 27 18.46 6.63 -22.97
C GLU A 27 18.15 7.49 -21.73
N ASP A 28 16.92 8.01 -21.61
CA ASP A 28 16.46 8.78 -20.45
C ASP A 28 16.47 7.93 -19.18
N VAL A 29 16.03 6.68 -19.30
CA VAL A 29 16.05 5.72 -18.18
C VAL A 29 17.49 5.38 -17.79
N LEU A 30 18.37 5.17 -18.74
CA LEU A 30 19.77 4.88 -18.48
C LEU A 30 20.53 6.11 -17.91
N ALA A 31 20.15 7.32 -18.32
CA ALA A 31 20.73 8.57 -17.81
C ALA A 31 20.47 8.79 -16.30
N ILE A 32 19.38 8.21 -15.75
CA ILE A 32 19.09 8.25 -14.30
C ILE A 32 20.20 7.54 -13.50
N GLY A 33 20.85 6.54 -14.10
CA GLY A 33 21.93 5.79 -13.47
C GLY A 33 21.46 4.70 -12.51
N ALA A 34 22.34 3.78 -12.18
CA ALA A 34 22.03 2.60 -11.37
C ALA A 34 21.72 2.93 -9.90
N LEU A 35 22.33 3.99 -9.35
CA LEU A 35 22.20 4.33 -7.92
C LEU A 35 20.79 4.72 -7.50
N PRO A 36 20.05 5.62 -8.21
CA PRO A 36 18.65 5.91 -7.90
C PRO A 36 17.74 4.69 -8.02
N PHE A 37 17.96 3.82 -9.00
CA PHE A 37 17.19 2.56 -9.13
C PHE A 37 17.44 1.61 -7.97
N ALA A 38 18.71 1.43 -7.56
CA ALA A 38 19.05 0.60 -6.41
C ALA A 38 18.46 1.18 -5.11
N ALA A 39 18.51 2.50 -4.92
CA ALA A 39 17.90 3.16 -3.77
C ALA A 39 16.39 3.00 -3.76
N ALA A 40 15.71 3.19 -4.90
CA ALA A 40 14.27 2.99 -5.00
C ALA A 40 13.87 1.54 -4.72
N ALA A 41 14.60 0.57 -5.27
CA ALA A 41 14.38 -0.85 -4.99
C ALA A 41 14.54 -1.18 -3.50
N LEU A 42 15.58 -0.67 -2.85
CA LEU A 42 15.81 -0.87 -1.42
C LEU A 42 14.67 -0.27 -0.57
N ILE A 43 14.25 0.95 -0.89
CA ILE A 43 13.12 1.61 -0.22
C ILE A 43 11.84 0.80 -0.40
N MET A 44 11.57 0.31 -1.61
CA MET A 44 10.38 -0.51 -1.90
C MET A 44 10.41 -1.83 -1.14
N MET A 45 11.53 -2.53 -1.12
CA MET A 45 11.70 -3.78 -0.35
C MET A 45 11.51 -3.55 1.15
N THR A 46 12.07 -2.47 1.68
CA THR A 46 11.89 -2.08 3.09
C THR A 46 10.42 -1.80 3.39
N LYS A 47 9.74 -1.02 2.54
CA LYS A 47 8.30 -0.75 2.66
C LYS A 47 7.49 -2.04 2.70
N LEU A 48 7.71 -2.94 1.75
CA LEU A 48 6.99 -4.23 1.68
C LEU A 48 7.24 -5.09 2.91
N GLY A 49 8.47 -5.13 3.40
CA GLY A 49 8.82 -5.83 4.65
C GLY A 49 8.08 -5.26 5.85
N LEU A 50 8.09 -3.94 6.02
CA LEU A 50 7.38 -3.24 7.10
C LEU A 50 5.87 -3.44 7.04
N GLN A 51 5.26 -3.39 5.86
CA GLN A 51 3.82 -3.67 5.68
C GLN A 51 3.48 -5.12 6.06
N GLY A 52 4.33 -6.07 5.68
CA GLY A 52 4.16 -7.47 6.07
C GLY A 52 4.29 -7.69 7.58
N LEU A 53 5.25 -7.05 8.23
CA LEU A 53 5.42 -7.09 9.69
C LEU A 53 4.22 -6.44 10.40
N LYS A 54 3.74 -5.30 9.92
CA LYS A 54 2.54 -4.61 10.42
C LYS A 54 1.33 -5.54 10.38
N LEU A 55 1.04 -6.13 9.22
CA LEU A 55 -0.07 -7.08 9.08
C LEU A 55 0.10 -8.29 10.00
N SER A 56 1.32 -8.81 10.13
CA SER A 56 1.60 -9.93 11.03
C SER A 56 1.32 -9.57 12.49
N TYR A 57 1.68 -8.36 12.90
CA TYR A 57 1.40 -7.85 14.24
C TYR A 57 -0.12 -7.73 14.48
N ILE A 58 -0.84 -7.06 13.58
CA ILE A 58 -2.30 -6.91 13.67
C ILE A 58 -2.99 -8.29 13.72
N ALA A 59 -2.68 -9.16 12.75
CA ALA A 59 -3.32 -10.47 12.66
C ALA A 59 -3.07 -11.31 13.93
N ARG A 60 -1.85 -11.34 14.46
CA ARG A 60 -1.54 -12.10 15.67
C ARG A 60 -2.16 -11.51 16.93
N THR A 61 -2.28 -10.19 17.01
CA THR A 61 -2.93 -9.53 18.15
C THR A 61 -4.42 -9.87 18.23
N PHE A 62 -5.12 -9.90 17.09
CA PHE A 62 -6.57 -10.11 17.06
C PHE A 62 -7.01 -11.56 16.86
N LEU A 63 -6.17 -12.39 16.23
CA LEU A 63 -6.50 -13.76 15.90
C LEU A 63 -5.68 -14.80 16.70
N GLY A 64 -4.64 -14.36 17.40
CA GLY A 64 -3.68 -15.23 18.06
C GLY A 64 -2.61 -15.79 17.08
N PRO A 65 -1.72 -16.65 17.56
CA PRO A 65 -0.62 -17.23 16.77
C PRO A 65 -1.14 -18.39 15.88
N PHE A 66 -1.78 -18.08 14.74
CA PHE A 66 -2.33 -19.09 13.80
C PHE A 66 -1.40 -19.40 12.63
N ASP A 67 -0.38 -18.57 12.38
CA ASP A 67 0.57 -18.77 11.27
C ASP A 67 1.93 -18.14 11.59
N SER A 68 2.96 -18.50 10.80
CA SER A 68 4.28 -17.92 10.94
C SER A 68 4.33 -16.48 10.43
N ILE A 69 5.16 -15.64 11.06
CA ILE A 69 5.39 -14.26 10.60
C ILE A 69 5.87 -14.26 9.14
N LYS A 70 6.77 -15.18 8.79
CA LYS A 70 7.31 -15.31 7.43
C LYS A 70 6.20 -15.51 6.38
N ASN A 71 5.23 -16.38 6.68
CA ASN A 71 4.11 -16.64 5.77
C ASN A 71 3.20 -15.40 5.62
N LEU A 72 2.94 -14.69 6.71
CA LEU A 72 2.13 -13.47 6.69
C LEU A 72 2.82 -12.34 5.93
N VAL A 73 4.14 -12.18 6.10
CA VAL A 73 4.94 -11.23 5.32
C VAL A 73 4.92 -11.60 3.83
N ALA A 74 5.17 -12.86 3.50
CA ALA A 74 5.16 -13.31 2.11
C ALA A 74 3.77 -13.12 1.46
N MET A 75 2.69 -13.40 2.20
CA MET A 75 1.34 -13.15 1.75
C MET A 75 1.09 -11.67 1.50
N ARG A 76 1.51 -10.77 2.41
CA ARG A 76 1.34 -9.33 2.22
C ARG A 76 2.11 -8.81 1.01
N VAL A 77 3.36 -9.25 0.83
CA VAL A 77 4.15 -8.93 -0.36
C VAL A 77 3.44 -9.39 -1.63
N GLY A 78 2.94 -10.64 -1.64
CA GLY A 78 2.19 -11.16 -2.78
C GLY A 78 0.89 -10.40 -3.05
N SER A 79 0.19 -9.93 -2.02
CA SER A 79 -1.05 -9.17 -2.16
C SER A 79 -0.83 -7.79 -2.82
N GLU A 80 0.32 -7.16 -2.64
CA GLU A 80 0.65 -5.89 -3.31
C GLU A 80 0.67 -6.03 -4.84
N PHE A 81 1.12 -7.18 -5.39
CA PHE A 81 1.03 -7.43 -6.83
C PHE A 81 -0.43 -7.50 -7.30
N ILE A 82 -1.31 -8.13 -6.50
CA ILE A 82 -2.74 -8.21 -6.82
C ILE A 82 -3.39 -6.83 -6.77
N LYS A 83 -2.95 -5.96 -5.86
CA LYS A 83 -3.41 -4.57 -5.76
C LYS A 83 -3.28 -3.82 -7.10
N PHE A 84 -2.14 -3.93 -7.75
CA PHE A 84 -1.90 -3.24 -9.02
C PHE A 84 -2.65 -3.83 -10.23
N THR A 85 -3.14 -5.05 -10.12
CA THR A 85 -3.87 -5.74 -11.19
C THR A 85 -5.40 -5.69 -11.03
N THR A 86 -5.88 -5.06 -9.95
CA THR A 86 -7.32 -4.96 -9.65
C THR A 86 -7.80 -3.52 -9.74
N PRO A 87 -9.04 -3.30 -10.25
CA PRO A 87 -9.65 -1.99 -10.23
C PRO A 87 -9.72 -1.43 -8.81
N MET A 88 -9.56 -0.13 -8.66
CA MET A 88 -9.62 0.61 -7.39
C MET A 88 -8.61 0.15 -6.32
N PHE A 89 -7.60 -0.64 -6.71
CA PHE A 89 -6.52 -1.12 -5.81
C PHE A 89 -6.98 -1.95 -4.59
N VAL A 90 -8.19 -2.50 -4.61
CA VAL A 90 -8.77 -3.27 -3.49
C VAL A 90 -8.35 -4.75 -3.45
N GLY A 91 -7.63 -5.22 -4.46
CA GLY A 91 -7.27 -6.65 -4.56
C GLY A 91 -6.36 -7.16 -3.46
N ALA A 92 -5.54 -6.30 -2.86
CA ALA A 92 -4.67 -6.69 -1.75
C ALA A 92 -5.49 -7.14 -0.54
N GLU A 93 -6.53 -6.41 -0.20
CA GLU A 93 -7.40 -6.67 0.94
C GLU A 93 -8.19 -7.97 0.73
N PHE A 94 -8.71 -8.18 -0.48
CA PHE A 94 -9.36 -9.45 -0.83
C PHE A 94 -8.40 -10.64 -0.75
N ALA A 95 -7.14 -10.47 -1.16
CA ALA A 95 -6.13 -11.51 -1.03
C ALA A 95 -5.82 -11.84 0.45
N VAL A 96 -5.74 -10.82 1.31
CA VAL A 96 -5.59 -10.98 2.76
C VAL A 96 -6.77 -11.74 3.34
N ILE A 97 -8.01 -11.31 3.07
CA ILE A 97 -9.22 -11.96 3.56
C ILE A 97 -9.27 -13.42 3.09
N TYR A 98 -9.01 -13.67 1.82
CA TYR A 98 -9.00 -15.01 1.24
C TYR A 98 -7.94 -15.91 1.90
N TYR A 99 -6.73 -15.39 2.14
CA TYR A 99 -5.69 -16.14 2.81
C TYR A 99 -6.08 -16.52 4.24
N LEU A 100 -6.60 -15.57 5.01
CA LEU A 100 -7.03 -15.79 6.39
C LEU A 100 -8.19 -16.79 6.47
N THR A 101 -9.15 -16.71 5.56
CA THR A 101 -10.27 -17.65 5.52
C THR A 101 -9.81 -19.07 5.17
N LYS A 102 -8.81 -19.24 4.29
CA LYS A 102 -8.17 -20.55 4.07
C LYS A 102 -7.50 -21.12 5.31
N LYS A 103 -7.07 -20.28 6.24
CA LYS A 103 -6.52 -20.70 7.54
C LYS A 103 -7.60 -20.94 8.59
N ARG A 104 -8.86 -21.12 8.17
CA ARG A 104 -10.05 -21.36 9.03
C ARG A 104 -10.42 -20.18 9.94
N ILE A 105 -9.96 -18.98 9.65
CA ILE A 105 -10.42 -17.76 10.30
C ILE A 105 -11.80 -17.39 9.71
N SER A 106 -12.76 -17.02 10.55
CA SER A 106 -14.07 -16.60 10.06
C SER A 106 -13.97 -15.36 9.15
N PRO A 107 -14.78 -15.25 8.08
CA PRO A 107 -14.73 -14.13 7.15
C PRO A 107 -14.85 -12.77 7.86
N ALA A 108 -15.69 -12.66 8.89
CA ALA A 108 -15.85 -11.44 9.66
C ALA A 108 -14.55 -10.99 10.35
N ARG A 109 -13.85 -11.93 11.01
CA ARG A 109 -12.55 -11.63 11.64
C ARG A 109 -11.47 -11.33 10.62
N ALA A 110 -11.46 -12.05 9.50
CA ALA A 110 -10.52 -11.80 8.41
C ALA A 110 -10.72 -10.40 7.80
N SER A 111 -11.97 -10.00 7.55
CA SER A 111 -12.30 -8.66 7.07
C SER A 111 -11.91 -7.58 8.09
N TRP A 112 -12.12 -7.82 9.37
CA TRP A 112 -11.71 -6.89 10.41
C TRP A 112 -10.21 -6.63 10.43
N VAL A 113 -9.39 -7.68 10.30
CA VAL A 113 -7.93 -7.56 10.19
C VAL A 113 -7.54 -6.76 8.95
N ALA A 114 -8.17 -7.01 7.80
CA ALA A 114 -7.91 -6.27 6.56
C ALA A 114 -8.29 -4.77 6.72
N ILE A 115 -9.43 -4.47 7.35
CA ILE A 115 -9.84 -3.08 7.63
C ILE A 115 -8.83 -2.38 8.55
N LEU A 116 -8.39 -3.04 9.63
CA LEU A 116 -7.37 -2.49 10.51
C LEU A 116 -6.04 -2.24 9.80
N ASP A 117 -5.67 -3.12 8.86
CA ASP A 117 -4.47 -2.93 8.05
C ASP A 117 -4.57 -1.67 7.18
N ILE A 118 -5.72 -1.43 6.53
CA ILE A 118 -5.99 -0.21 5.75
C ILE A 118 -5.97 1.03 6.66
N VAL A 119 -6.72 1.00 7.76
CA VAL A 119 -6.83 2.14 8.69
C VAL A 119 -5.46 2.57 9.19
N THR A 120 -4.64 1.61 9.62
CA THR A 120 -3.28 1.92 10.09
C THR A 120 -2.39 2.45 8.97
N GLU A 121 -2.56 2.00 7.73
CA GLU A 121 -1.82 2.51 6.56
C GLU A 121 -2.21 3.95 6.25
N VAL A 122 -3.50 4.26 6.24
CA VAL A 122 -4.01 5.61 6.00
C VAL A 122 -3.59 6.58 7.10
N LEU A 123 -3.68 6.18 8.36
CA LEU A 123 -3.26 7.02 9.48
C LEU A 123 -1.75 7.30 9.44
N ALA A 124 -0.93 6.28 9.22
CA ALA A 124 0.52 6.46 9.07
C ALA A 124 0.87 7.36 7.88
N GLY A 125 0.21 7.14 6.73
CA GLY A 125 0.36 8.00 5.54
C GLY A 125 -0.06 9.43 5.81
N GLY A 126 -1.16 9.64 6.54
CA GLY A 126 -1.64 10.96 6.94
C GLY A 126 -0.62 11.71 7.80
N VAL A 127 -0.07 11.06 8.82
CA VAL A 127 0.98 11.65 9.68
C VAL A 127 2.21 12.02 8.86
N LEU A 128 2.71 11.12 8.02
CA LEU A 128 3.87 11.39 7.16
C LEU A 128 3.60 12.53 6.17
N SER A 129 2.40 12.61 5.61
CA SER A 129 1.99 13.69 4.70
C SER A 129 1.91 15.04 5.43
N ILE A 130 1.43 15.06 6.67
CA ILE A 130 1.44 16.28 7.50
C ILE A 130 2.88 16.75 7.76
N LEU A 131 3.78 15.83 8.14
CA LEU A 131 5.19 16.15 8.34
C LEU A 131 5.84 16.68 7.06
N ALA A 132 5.56 16.04 5.90
CA ALA A 132 6.04 16.50 4.60
C ALA A 132 5.49 17.90 4.24
N GLY A 133 4.22 18.17 4.53
CA GLY A 133 3.60 19.48 4.31
C GLY A 133 4.23 20.57 5.17
N VAL A 134 4.51 20.28 6.45
CA VAL A 134 5.25 21.21 7.33
C VAL A 134 6.65 21.47 6.80
N PHE A 135 7.36 20.43 6.37
CA PHE A 135 8.69 20.61 5.77
C PHE A 135 8.64 21.45 4.49
N ALA A 136 7.63 21.24 3.63
CA ALA A 136 7.43 22.06 2.43
C ALA A 136 7.15 23.53 2.78
N LEU A 137 6.39 23.83 3.85
CA LEU A 137 6.22 25.20 4.36
C LEU A 137 7.56 25.84 4.75
N LEU A 138 8.35 25.13 5.52
CA LEU A 138 9.68 25.60 5.96
C LEU A 138 10.63 25.81 4.79
N SER A 139 10.46 25.07 3.70
CA SER A 139 11.25 25.18 2.47
C SER A 139 10.74 26.28 1.51
N GLY A 140 9.68 27.01 1.86
CA GLY A 140 9.11 28.08 1.03
C GLY A 140 8.17 27.59 -0.09
N ALA A 141 7.87 26.30 -0.17
CA ALA A 141 6.98 25.72 -1.17
C ALA A 141 5.49 25.82 -0.74
N TYR A 142 5.00 27.05 -0.52
CA TYR A 142 3.71 27.35 0.13
C TYR A 142 2.51 26.70 -0.57
N VAL A 143 2.43 26.71 -1.89
CA VAL A 143 1.31 26.13 -2.65
C VAL A 143 1.23 24.62 -2.43
N VAL A 144 2.37 23.93 -2.57
CA VAL A 144 2.46 22.48 -2.37
C VAL A 144 2.13 22.14 -0.92
N ALA A 145 2.70 22.88 0.02
CA ALA A 145 2.46 22.69 1.45
C ALA A 145 0.98 22.83 1.81
N THR A 146 0.30 23.87 1.32
CA THR A 146 -1.12 24.10 1.60
C THR A 146 -1.98 22.96 1.07
N ILE A 147 -1.75 22.51 -0.16
CA ILE A 147 -2.50 21.39 -0.76
C ILE A 147 -2.27 20.09 0.05
N VAL A 148 -1.02 19.77 0.35
CA VAL A 148 -0.66 18.55 1.08
C VAL A 148 -1.24 18.56 2.48
N LEU A 149 -1.12 19.66 3.22
CA LEU A 149 -1.67 19.77 4.58
C LEU A 149 -3.20 19.70 4.59
N ALA A 150 -3.87 20.47 3.72
CA ALA A 150 -5.33 20.47 3.65
C ALA A 150 -5.88 19.08 3.34
N THR A 151 -5.37 18.42 2.30
CA THR A 151 -5.81 17.07 1.93
C THR A 151 -5.51 16.04 3.01
N SER A 152 -4.32 16.07 3.61
CA SER A 152 -3.92 15.12 4.65
C SER A 152 -4.75 15.27 5.92
N ILE A 153 -5.02 16.51 6.36
CA ILE A 153 -5.86 16.77 7.54
C ILE A 153 -7.29 16.28 7.29
N VAL A 154 -7.87 16.60 6.13
CA VAL A 154 -9.23 16.18 5.79
C VAL A 154 -9.34 14.65 5.75
N VAL A 155 -8.47 13.98 5.00
CA VAL A 155 -8.49 12.51 4.88
C VAL A 155 -8.27 11.84 6.22
N THR A 156 -7.25 12.27 6.98
CA THR A 156 -6.97 11.69 8.30
C THR A 156 -8.13 11.90 9.27
N SER A 157 -8.74 13.10 9.29
CA SER A 157 -9.89 13.39 10.15
C SER A 157 -11.10 12.51 9.82
N ILE A 158 -11.41 12.31 8.53
CA ILE A 158 -12.49 11.40 8.10
C ILE A 158 -12.26 9.99 8.65
N TRP A 159 -11.05 9.45 8.50
CA TRP A 159 -10.74 8.10 8.98
C TRP A 159 -10.76 7.98 10.49
N VAL A 160 -10.28 8.99 11.22
CA VAL A 160 -10.37 9.03 12.69
C VAL A 160 -11.84 9.03 13.14
N VAL A 161 -12.68 9.89 12.54
CA VAL A 161 -14.11 9.95 12.85
C VAL A 161 -14.81 8.62 12.54
N LEU A 162 -14.57 8.02 11.38
CA LEU A 162 -15.13 6.72 11.02
C LEU A 162 -14.70 5.62 11.99
N PHE A 163 -13.45 5.63 12.43
CA PHE A 163 -12.95 4.66 13.40
C PHE A 163 -13.67 4.80 14.76
N PHE A 164 -13.83 6.02 15.26
CA PHE A 164 -14.54 6.25 16.52
C PHE A 164 -16.04 5.95 16.46
N ILE A 165 -16.70 6.20 15.31
CA ILE A 165 -18.13 5.86 15.13
C ILE A 165 -18.30 4.33 15.06
N SER A 166 -17.41 3.61 14.41
CA SER A 166 -17.48 2.15 14.26
C SER A 166 -17.10 1.38 15.54
N SER A 167 -16.49 2.04 16.51
CA SER A 167 -16.09 1.43 17.79
C SER A 167 -17.20 1.42 18.86
N LYS A 168 -18.34 2.05 18.57
CA LYS A 168 -19.56 2.02 19.41
C LYS A 168 -20.54 0.98 18.90
#